data_04d678a6cf86523335dc55148d0d80d8
#
_entry.id   04d678a6cf86523335dc55148d0d80d8
#
_cell.length_a   1.000
_cell.length_b   1.000
_cell.length_c   1.000
_cell.angle_alpha   90.00
_cell.angle_beta   90.00
_cell.angle_gamma   90.00
#
_symmetry.space_group_name_H-M   'P 1'
#
loop_
_entity.id
_entity.type
_entity.pdbx_description
1 polymer ?
#
loop_
_entity_poly.entity_id
_entity_poly.type
_entity_poly.pdbx_seq_one_letter_code
_entity_poly.pdbx_strand_id
1 'polypeptide(L)' 'MARRKRVTGKELIKALRQFGFAVIRIHASHHRLRHPDGRVTTVPVHAGETIGPGLLGQILRDCDLTHDELEQQL' A
#
# COMPACT_ATOMS: atom_id res chain seq x y z
N MET A 1 21.92 11.60 1.26
CA MET A 1 20.46 11.65 1.08
C MET A 1 19.88 10.24 1.13
N ALA A 2 18.95 10.02 2.02
CA ALA A 2 18.36 8.71 2.18
C ALA A 2 17.45 8.38 1.00
N ARG A 3 17.62 7.19 0.44
CA ARG A 3 16.78 6.68 -0.61
C ARG A 3 15.56 6.00 0.00
N ARG A 4 14.36 6.29 -0.52
CA ARG A 4 13.16 5.61 -0.04
C ARG A 4 13.20 4.14 -0.44
N LYS A 5 12.80 3.26 0.46
CA LYS A 5 12.76 1.84 0.22
C LYS A 5 11.69 1.52 -0.82
N ARG A 6 12.05 0.68 -1.79
CA ARG A 6 11.07 0.13 -2.73
C ARG A 6 10.29 -0.99 -2.07
N VAL A 7 9.00 -1.08 -2.36
CA VAL A 7 8.14 -2.09 -1.77
C VAL A 7 7.40 -2.86 -2.85
N THR A 8 7.20 -4.16 -2.61
CA THR A 8 6.31 -4.97 -3.43
C THR A 8 4.87 -4.71 -3.00
N GLY A 9 3.91 -5.11 -3.85
CA GLY A 9 2.50 -5.00 -3.48
C GLY A 9 2.19 -5.77 -2.20
N LYS A 10 2.77 -6.96 -2.04
CA LYS A 10 2.57 -7.77 -0.85
C LYS A 10 3.10 -7.09 0.42
N GLU A 11 4.29 -6.50 0.33
CA GLU A 11 4.87 -5.76 1.45
C GLU A 11 4.04 -4.54 1.81
N LEU A 12 3.55 -3.83 0.79
CA LEU A 12 2.71 -2.66 1.00
C LEU A 12 1.41 -3.02 1.70
N ILE A 13 0.76 -4.10 1.28
CA ILE A 13 -0.47 -4.57 1.93
C ILE A 13 -0.20 -4.92 3.38
N LYS A 14 0.91 -5.61 3.66
CA LYS A 14 1.27 -5.94 5.05
C LYS A 14 1.42 -4.69 5.89
N ALA A 15 2.07 -3.65 5.36
CA ALA A 15 2.24 -2.38 6.07
C ALA A 15 0.89 -1.68 6.27
N LEU A 16 0.04 -1.63 5.24
CA LEU A 16 -1.27 -0.99 5.34
C LEU A 16 -2.16 -1.67 6.38
N ARG A 17 -2.04 -2.97 6.55
CA ARG A 17 -2.77 -3.69 7.60
C ARG A 17 -2.40 -3.19 8.99
N GLN A 18 -1.16 -2.77 9.21
CA GLN A 18 -0.73 -2.21 10.48
C GLN A 18 -1.42 -0.88 10.78
N PHE A 19 -1.92 -0.20 9.74
CA PHE A 19 -2.67 1.05 9.89
C PHE A 19 -4.19 0.83 9.92
N GLY A 20 -4.63 -0.43 9.97
CA GLY A 20 -6.05 -0.75 10.09
C GLY A 20 -6.77 -1.05 8.78
N PHE A 21 -6.06 -1.12 7.67
CA PHE A 21 -6.66 -1.51 6.38
C PHE A 21 -6.83 -3.02 6.29
N ALA A 22 -7.91 -3.46 5.66
CA ALA A 22 -8.16 -4.88 5.41
C ALA A 22 -8.44 -5.10 3.93
N VAL A 23 -7.98 -6.22 3.40
CA VAL A 23 -8.31 -6.62 2.04
C VAL A 23 -9.77 -7.06 2.02
N ILE A 24 -10.61 -6.36 1.24
CA ILE A 24 -12.03 -6.65 1.14
C ILE A 24 -12.39 -7.36 -0.18
N ARG A 25 -11.49 -7.34 -1.16
CA ARG A 25 -11.77 -7.92 -2.47
C ARG A 25 -10.48 -8.12 -3.22
N ILE A 26 -10.39 -9.23 -3.94
CA ILE A 26 -9.28 -9.51 -4.84
C ILE A 26 -9.88 -9.81 -6.21
N HIS A 27 -9.43 -9.07 -7.24
CA HIS A 27 -9.80 -9.32 -8.62
C HIS A 27 -8.53 -9.33 -9.47
N ALA A 28 -8.17 -10.49 -10.00
CA ALA A 28 -6.89 -10.71 -10.67
C ALA A 28 -5.76 -10.32 -9.71
N SER A 29 -4.85 -9.44 -10.13
CA SER A 29 -3.76 -8.97 -9.29
C SER A 29 -4.15 -7.80 -8.37
N HIS A 30 -5.35 -7.25 -8.53
CA HIS A 30 -5.79 -6.07 -7.79
C HIS A 30 -6.41 -6.43 -6.46
N HIS A 31 -5.77 -5.96 -5.38
CA HIS A 31 -6.28 -6.14 -4.01
C HIS A 31 -6.91 -4.84 -3.55
N ARG A 32 -8.22 -4.89 -3.29
CA ARG A 32 -8.95 -3.75 -2.78
C ARG A 32 -8.88 -3.75 -1.26
N LEU A 33 -8.46 -2.64 -0.67
CA LEU A 33 -8.34 -2.49 0.78
C LEU A 33 -9.26 -1.39 1.27
N ARG A 34 -9.74 -1.56 2.51
CA ARG A 34 -10.59 -0.57 3.15
C ARG A 34 -10.23 -0.45 4.62
N HIS A 35 -10.28 0.79 5.10
CA HIS A 35 -10.18 1.12 6.52
C HIS A 35 -11.58 1.30 7.09
N PRO A 36 -11.81 0.99 8.38
CA PRO A 36 -13.13 1.20 9.00
C PRO A 36 -13.67 2.61 8.90
N ASP A 37 -12.79 3.61 8.76
CA ASP A 37 -13.22 5.01 8.59
C ASP A 37 -13.66 5.36 7.17
N GLY A 38 -13.61 4.40 6.24
CA GLY A 38 -14.08 4.59 4.87
C GLY A 38 -13.00 4.85 3.83
N ARG A 39 -11.74 5.02 4.24
CA ARG A 39 -10.66 5.16 3.26
C ARG A 39 -10.48 3.85 2.49
N VAL A 40 -10.28 3.97 1.19
CA VAL A 40 -10.12 2.80 0.31
C VAL A 40 -8.96 3.02 -0.65
N THR A 41 -8.29 1.94 -1.03
CA THR A 41 -7.24 1.97 -2.05
C THR A 41 -7.18 0.62 -2.76
N THR A 42 -6.47 0.57 -3.87
CA THR A 42 -6.23 -0.67 -4.61
C THR A 42 -4.73 -0.85 -4.78
N VAL A 43 -4.22 -2.03 -4.43
CA VAL A 43 -2.81 -2.37 -4.54
C VAL A 43 -2.66 -3.54 -5.52
N PRO A 44 -1.91 -3.38 -6.62
CA PRO A 44 -1.62 -4.50 -7.51
C PRO A 44 -0.55 -5.39 -6.88
N VAL A 45 -0.72 -6.69 -6.97
CA VAL A 45 0.25 -7.66 -6.46
C VAL A 45 0.74 -8.53 -7.60
N HIS A 46 2.00 -8.35 -7.97
CA HIS A 46 2.70 -9.17 -8.95
C HIS A 46 3.96 -9.69 -8.29
N ALA A 47 4.16 -10.99 -8.32
CA ALA A 47 5.29 -11.63 -7.65
C ALA A 47 6.62 -10.99 -8.03
N GLY A 48 7.39 -10.54 -7.05
CA GLY A 48 8.70 -9.96 -7.24
C GLY A 48 8.73 -8.54 -7.80
N GLU A 49 7.58 -7.95 -8.15
CA GLU A 49 7.53 -6.60 -8.68
C GLU A 49 7.29 -5.57 -7.59
N THR A 50 8.02 -4.47 -7.66
CA THR A 50 7.83 -3.35 -6.72
C THR A 50 6.79 -2.37 -7.28
N ILE A 51 6.16 -1.65 -6.37
CA ILE A 51 5.22 -0.59 -6.71
C ILE A 51 6.02 0.63 -7.18
N GLY A 52 5.69 1.15 -8.35
CA GLY A 52 6.35 2.34 -8.86
C GLY A 52 6.03 3.58 -8.03
N PRO A 53 6.89 4.63 -8.09
CA PRO A 53 6.74 5.81 -7.24
C PRO A 53 5.43 6.57 -7.47
N GLY A 54 4.96 6.66 -8.71
CA GLY A 54 3.69 7.34 -9.00
C GLY A 54 2.51 6.65 -8.35
N LEU A 55 2.41 5.33 -8.51
CA LEU A 55 1.35 4.54 -7.92
C LEU A 55 1.46 4.51 -6.40
N LEU A 56 2.67 4.37 -5.87
CA LEU A 56 2.87 4.40 -4.42
C LEU A 56 2.37 5.72 -3.83
N GLY A 57 2.70 6.83 -4.46
CA GLY A 57 2.21 8.15 -4.04
C GLY A 57 0.69 8.22 -4.04
N GLN A 58 0.05 7.66 -5.07
CA GLN A 58 -1.42 7.65 -5.17
C GLN A 58 -2.03 6.80 -4.04
N ILE A 59 -1.46 5.62 -3.78
CA ILE A 59 -1.95 4.74 -2.72
C ILE A 59 -1.82 5.43 -1.36
N LEU A 60 -0.70 6.08 -1.10
CA LEU A 60 -0.51 6.80 0.16
C LEU A 60 -1.50 7.95 0.31
N ARG A 61 -1.80 8.67 -0.76
CA ARG A 61 -2.82 9.73 -0.74
C ARG A 61 -4.20 9.13 -0.44
N ASP A 62 -4.56 8.02 -1.07
CA ASP A 62 -5.82 7.34 -0.80
C ASP A 62 -5.95 6.96 0.67
N CYS A 63 -4.84 6.55 1.27
CA CYS A 63 -4.79 6.09 2.66
C CYS A 63 -4.54 7.20 3.67
N ASP A 64 -4.30 8.42 3.20
CA ASP A 64 -3.94 9.56 4.04
C ASP A 64 -2.71 9.26 4.91
N LEU A 65 -1.70 8.65 4.28
CA LEU A 65 -0.44 8.28 4.94
C LEU A 65 0.72 8.99 4.26
N THR A 66 1.75 9.28 5.05
CA THR A 66 3.01 9.80 4.53
C THR A 66 3.96 8.65 4.19
N HIS A 67 4.97 8.95 3.37
CA HIS A 67 6.03 7.99 3.09
C HIS A 67 6.76 7.58 4.38
N ASP A 68 7.00 8.51 5.28
CA ASP A 68 7.69 8.24 6.53
C ASP A 68 6.90 7.30 7.43
N GLU A 69 5.57 7.50 7.49
CA GLU A 69 4.70 6.60 8.23
C GLU A 69 4.76 5.17 7.66
N LEU A 70 4.70 5.05 6.33
CA LEU A 70 4.80 3.75 5.69
C LEU A 70 6.14 3.08 6.02
N GLU A 71 7.24 3.80 5.90
CA GLU A 71 8.58 3.24 6.13
C GLU A 71 8.75 2.69 7.53
N GLN A 72 8.08 3.25 8.51
CA GLN A 72 8.12 2.75 9.89
C GLN A 72 7.53 1.34 10.02
N GLN A 73 6.71 0.92 9.08
CA GLN A 73 6.09 -0.40 9.09
C GLN A 73 6.77 -1.40 8.14
N LEU A 74 7.83 -0.99 7.50
CA LEU A 74 8.59 -1.86 6.60
C LEU A 74 9.85 -2.49 7.30
#